data_b064eb570408d29a38ba2995848758d5
#
_entry.id   b064eb570408d29a38ba2995848758d5
#
_cell.length_a   1.000
_cell.length_b   1.000
_cell.length_c   1.000
_cell.angle_alpha   90.00
_cell.angle_beta   90.00
_cell.angle_gamma   90.00
#
_symmetry.space_group_name_H-M   'P 1'
#
loop_
_entity.id
_entity.type
_entity.pdbx_description
1 polymer ?
#
loop_
_entity_poly.entity_id
_entity_poly.type
_entity_poly.pdbx_seq_one_letter_code
_entity_poly.pdbx_strand_id
1 'polypeptide(L)'
;MHPVAPSGTAPFALSVLDNAHTGVGQTAQETFAEIIALAQLAERRGYHRFWMSEHHAMPAAATSSPQMMLARLTGETERIRLGAGGVMLPNHLPLLIAEQFGMLETLAPGRIDLGLGRAPGTDHATAAALRRGREANDTFPEQVLELLAFLEDDFPDGHPYRGVHAVPGPWQAEENQVARPGTPEAWILGSSPFSAQLAGQLGRPYAFALQFGDADIVTALNLYRDSFRPSETLSEPHTLVSIGVVAHDDASEARRQAHTAAMAMLRMLTRKSYRLLTPEESMAYSPTVQEQQILDMYLRRFVNGTGEQVAEHLDQLHDATGVDEIMLVTMGHSREVQSRTLELIADHYGLPRL
;
A
#
# COMPACT_ATOMS: atom_id res chain seq x y z
N MET A 1 -2.00 -18.49 2.42
CA MET A 1 -2.37 -17.34 3.30
C MET A 1 -3.08 -17.86 4.55
N HIS A 2 -2.72 -17.38 5.73
CA HIS A 2 -3.51 -17.65 6.93
C HIS A 2 -4.70 -16.66 6.97
N PRO A 3 -5.89 -17.10 7.40
CA PRO A 3 -7.01 -16.18 7.56
C PRO A 3 -6.60 -15.02 8.49
N VAL A 4 -6.82 -13.80 8.03
CA VAL A 4 -6.51 -12.60 8.81
C VAL A 4 -7.59 -12.43 9.88
N ALA A 5 -7.18 -12.38 11.14
CA ALA A 5 -8.13 -12.19 12.24
C ALA A 5 -8.59 -10.73 12.29
N PRO A 6 -9.85 -10.48 12.63
CA PRO A 6 -10.36 -9.13 12.92
C PRO A 6 -9.52 -8.43 14.01
N SER A 7 -9.40 -7.11 13.90
CA SER A 7 -8.60 -6.30 14.82
C SER A 7 -9.44 -5.81 16.01
N GLY A 8 -9.17 -6.30 17.22
CA GLY A 8 -9.92 -5.89 18.41
C GLY A 8 -11.41 -6.21 18.27
N THR A 9 -12.27 -5.18 18.33
CA THR A 9 -13.74 -5.28 18.16
C THR A 9 -14.20 -4.98 16.72
N ALA A 10 -13.29 -4.58 15.82
CA ALA A 10 -13.63 -4.36 14.40
C ALA A 10 -14.01 -5.71 13.75
N PRO A 11 -14.99 -5.74 12.83
CA PRO A 11 -15.33 -6.95 12.09
C PRO A 11 -14.32 -7.27 10.95
N PHE A 12 -13.30 -6.46 10.77
CA PHE A 12 -12.22 -6.55 9.76
C PHE A 12 -10.84 -6.39 10.40
N ALA A 13 -9.81 -6.76 9.67
CA ALA A 13 -8.44 -6.45 10.08
C ALA A 13 -8.09 -4.99 9.76
N LEU A 14 -7.24 -4.37 10.60
CA LEU A 14 -6.74 -3.01 10.42
C LEU A 14 -5.26 -3.02 10.09
N SER A 15 -4.90 -2.31 9.04
CA SER A 15 -3.54 -2.18 8.53
C SER A 15 -3.17 -0.74 8.20
N VAL A 16 -1.91 -0.46 7.93
CA VAL A 16 -1.39 0.90 7.67
C VAL A 16 -0.61 0.92 6.36
N LEU A 17 -0.82 1.97 5.55
CA LEU A 17 0.01 2.33 4.40
C LEU A 17 0.66 3.70 4.64
N ASP A 18 1.97 3.75 4.62
CA ASP A 18 2.74 4.99 4.70
C ASP A 18 3.29 5.39 3.32
N ASN A 19 2.96 6.59 2.88
CA ASN A 19 3.45 7.18 1.64
C ASN A 19 4.80 7.90 1.82
N ALA A 20 5.46 7.77 2.96
CA ALA A 20 6.74 8.41 3.28
C ALA A 20 6.73 9.93 3.05
N HIS A 21 5.67 10.61 3.46
CA HIS A 21 5.54 12.04 3.26
C HIS A 21 6.67 12.82 3.95
N THR A 22 7.30 13.70 3.18
CA THR A 22 8.34 14.64 3.65
C THR A 22 7.76 16.05 3.63
N GLY A 23 7.71 16.67 4.79
CA GLY A 23 7.23 18.05 4.96
C GLY A 23 8.27 19.10 4.55
N VAL A 24 7.84 20.36 4.48
CA VAL A 24 8.74 21.48 4.24
C VAL A 24 9.70 21.65 5.42
N GLY A 25 10.99 21.79 5.11
CA GLY A 25 12.03 21.92 6.14
C GLY A 25 12.49 20.60 6.74
N GLN A 26 11.89 19.48 6.35
CA GLN A 26 12.23 18.15 6.81
C GLN A 26 13.23 17.48 5.85
N THR A 27 14.23 16.81 6.40
CA THR A 27 15.17 16.00 5.64
C THR A 27 14.64 14.57 5.40
N ALA A 28 15.12 13.90 4.37
CA ALA A 28 14.79 12.49 4.16
C ALA A 28 15.25 11.60 5.34
N GLN A 29 16.35 11.95 6.02
CA GLN A 29 16.81 11.23 7.21
C GLN A 29 15.80 11.30 8.36
N GLU A 30 15.25 12.47 8.62
CA GLU A 30 14.19 12.66 9.62
C GLU A 30 12.93 11.88 9.23
N THR A 31 12.52 11.95 7.95
CA THR A 31 11.38 11.16 7.45
C THR A 31 11.59 9.66 7.66
N PHE A 32 12.80 9.13 7.38
CA PHE A 32 13.07 7.70 7.61
C PHE A 32 13.02 7.31 9.09
N ALA A 33 13.51 8.15 10.00
CA ALA A 33 13.39 7.91 11.43
C ALA A 33 11.92 7.90 11.89
N GLU A 34 11.11 8.80 11.34
CA GLU A 34 9.67 8.87 11.62
C GLU A 34 8.88 7.68 11.05
N ILE A 35 9.25 7.17 9.87
CA ILE A 35 8.66 5.94 9.32
C ILE A 35 8.91 4.76 10.26
N ILE A 36 10.12 4.60 10.77
CA ILE A 36 10.45 3.55 11.74
C ILE A 36 9.59 3.69 12.99
N ALA A 37 9.50 4.89 13.55
CA ALA A 37 8.68 5.16 14.73
C ALA A 37 7.19 4.86 14.50
N LEU A 38 6.65 5.18 13.31
CA LEU A 38 5.26 4.91 12.96
C LEU A 38 5.01 3.40 12.78
N ALA A 39 5.92 2.67 12.15
CA ALA A 39 5.82 1.22 12.00
C ALA A 39 5.84 0.51 13.37
N GLN A 40 6.74 0.94 14.26
CA GLN A 40 6.78 0.46 15.65
C GLN A 40 5.52 0.83 16.44
N LEU A 41 4.95 2.02 16.22
CA LEU A 41 3.66 2.39 16.81
C LEU A 41 2.56 1.48 16.32
N ALA A 42 2.46 1.26 15.00
CA ALA A 42 1.46 0.38 14.40
C ALA A 42 1.57 -1.05 14.98
N GLU A 43 2.78 -1.58 15.12
CA GLU A 43 3.02 -2.87 15.77
C GLU A 43 2.56 -2.90 17.21
N ARG A 44 2.99 -1.93 18.04
CA ARG A 44 2.57 -1.83 19.45
C ARG A 44 1.07 -1.67 19.62
N ARG A 45 0.39 -1.06 18.66
CA ARG A 45 -1.05 -0.85 18.66
C ARG A 45 -1.84 -1.98 17.99
N GLY A 46 -1.18 -3.11 17.65
CA GLY A 46 -1.83 -4.31 17.15
C GLY A 46 -2.38 -4.23 15.73
N TYR A 47 -1.88 -3.31 14.92
CA TYR A 47 -2.16 -3.30 13.48
C TYR A 47 -1.57 -4.55 12.82
N HIS A 48 -2.26 -5.06 11.80
CA HIS A 48 -1.88 -6.31 11.16
C HIS A 48 -0.69 -6.16 10.20
N ARG A 49 -0.70 -5.10 9.35
CA ARG A 49 0.32 -4.82 8.33
C ARG A 49 0.78 -3.37 8.36
N PHE A 50 2.02 -3.17 7.93
CA PHE A 50 2.57 -1.85 7.62
C PHE A 50 3.19 -1.90 6.22
N TRP A 51 2.58 -1.19 5.27
CA TRP A 51 3.03 -1.14 3.89
C TRP A 51 3.65 0.21 3.54
N MET A 52 4.57 0.20 2.57
CA MET A 52 5.23 1.37 2.02
C MET A 52 4.92 1.51 0.55
N SER A 53 4.65 2.75 0.07
CA SER A 53 4.43 3.03 -1.35
C SER A 53 5.71 3.35 -2.12
N GLU A 54 5.67 3.19 -3.46
CA GLU A 54 6.74 3.57 -4.39
C GLU A 54 6.35 4.85 -5.14
N HIS A 55 7.16 5.92 -5.00
CA HIS A 55 6.99 7.17 -5.73
C HIS A 55 8.35 7.68 -6.22
N HIS A 56 8.43 8.10 -7.50
CA HIS A 56 9.66 8.62 -8.08
C HIS A 56 9.52 10.10 -8.43
N ALA A 57 10.64 10.85 -8.33
CA ALA A 57 10.74 12.27 -8.66
C ALA A 57 9.67 13.14 -7.97
N MET A 58 9.26 12.77 -6.76
CA MET A 58 8.24 13.47 -5.98
C MET A 58 8.88 14.09 -4.73
N PRO A 59 9.04 15.43 -4.64
CA PRO A 59 9.71 16.08 -3.51
C PRO A 59 9.02 15.85 -2.16
N ALA A 60 7.74 15.55 -2.15
CA ALA A 60 6.98 15.27 -0.93
C ALA A 60 6.98 13.79 -0.52
N ALA A 61 7.77 12.94 -1.16
CA ALA A 61 7.88 11.52 -0.82
C ALA A 61 9.36 11.10 -0.70
N ALA A 62 9.73 10.50 0.41
CA ALA A 62 11.10 10.07 0.66
C ALA A 62 11.42 8.67 0.12
N THR A 63 10.41 7.86 -0.26
CA THR A 63 10.63 6.49 -0.73
C THR A 63 10.38 6.35 -2.22
N SER A 64 11.45 6.00 -2.94
CA SER A 64 11.40 5.55 -4.34
C SER A 64 11.64 4.04 -4.48
N SER A 65 12.02 3.39 -3.39
CA SER A 65 12.27 1.95 -3.33
C SER A 65 11.77 1.42 -1.98
N PRO A 66 10.51 0.98 -1.90
CA PRO A 66 9.96 0.43 -0.67
C PRO A 66 10.80 -0.73 -0.14
N GLN A 67 11.40 -1.56 -0.99
CA GLN A 67 12.24 -2.70 -0.61
C GLN A 67 13.39 -2.28 0.33
N MET A 68 14.02 -1.14 0.07
CA MET A 68 15.14 -0.64 0.89
C MET A 68 14.67 -0.26 2.29
N MET A 69 13.51 0.39 2.39
CA MET A 69 12.93 0.76 3.69
C MET A 69 12.38 -0.45 4.42
N LEU A 70 11.76 -1.40 3.71
CA LEU A 70 11.29 -2.66 4.29
C LEU A 70 12.46 -3.46 4.89
N ALA A 71 13.61 -3.56 4.20
CA ALA A 71 14.82 -4.20 4.74
C ALA A 71 15.25 -3.57 6.07
N ARG A 72 15.15 -2.24 6.21
CA ARG A 72 15.42 -1.57 7.47
C ARG A 72 14.38 -1.95 8.55
N LEU A 73 13.11 -1.94 8.19
CA LEU A 73 12.00 -2.23 9.10
C LEU A 73 11.98 -3.68 9.62
N THR A 74 12.55 -4.64 8.88
CA THR A 74 12.67 -6.03 9.37
C THR A 74 13.46 -6.14 10.66
N GLY A 75 14.46 -5.26 10.86
CA GLY A 75 15.27 -5.20 12.07
C GLY A 75 14.71 -4.27 13.16
N GLU A 76 13.63 -3.53 12.89
CA GLU A 76 13.02 -2.55 13.80
C GLU A 76 11.67 -3.00 14.34
N THR A 77 11.13 -4.11 13.81
CA THR A 77 9.83 -4.69 14.17
C THR A 77 9.96 -6.21 14.31
N GLU A 78 9.08 -6.84 15.09
CA GLU A 78 9.16 -8.27 15.39
C GLU A 78 7.99 -9.10 14.85
N ARG A 79 6.78 -8.54 14.77
CA ARG A 79 5.53 -9.28 14.50
C ARG A 79 4.72 -8.75 13.33
N ILE A 80 4.63 -7.40 13.20
CA ILE A 80 3.82 -6.77 12.16
C ILE A 80 4.30 -7.23 10.77
N ARG A 81 3.36 -7.52 9.88
CA ARG A 81 3.69 -7.83 8.48
C ARG A 81 4.17 -6.56 7.79
N LEU A 82 5.18 -6.68 6.97
CA LEU A 82 5.81 -5.58 6.24
C LEU A 82 5.62 -5.78 4.74
N GLY A 83 5.22 -4.74 4.02
CA GLY A 83 4.96 -4.92 2.60
C GLY A 83 5.13 -3.68 1.74
N ALA A 84 5.15 -3.89 0.44
CA ALA A 84 5.05 -2.82 -0.54
C ALA A 84 3.59 -2.65 -0.99
N GLY A 85 3.09 -1.43 -0.91
CA GLY A 85 1.74 -1.07 -1.37
C GLY A 85 1.75 0.06 -2.39
N GLY A 86 2.41 -0.16 -3.59
CA GLY A 86 3.01 -1.37 -4.14
C GLY A 86 4.35 -1.15 -4.79
N VAL A 87 4.89 -2.23 -5.30
CA VAL A 87 5.92 -2.20 -6.34
C VAL A 87 5.24 -1.91 -7.66
N MET A 88 5.66 -0.85 -8.35
CA MET A 88 5.15 -0.51 -9.68
C MET A 88 5.86 -1.39 -10.71
N LEU A 89 5.43 -2.66 -10.80
CA LEU A 89 6.16 -3.72 -11.51
C LEU A 89 6.63 -3.35 -12.92
N PRO A 90 5.84 -2.62 -13.74
CA PRO A 90 6.33 -2.20 -15.06
C PRO A 90 7.52 -1.24 -15.07
N ASN A 91 7.98 -0.73 -13.93
CA ASN A 91 9.22 0.03 -13.80
C ASN A 91 10.43 -0.87 -13.53
N HIS A 92 10.22 -2.16 -13.29
CA HIS A 92 11.22 -3.09 -12.75
C HIS A 92 11.36 -4.33 -13.64
N LEU A 93 12.41 -5.11 -13.37
CA LEU A 93 12.61 -6.44 -13.95
C LEU A 93 12.09 -7.49 -12.95
N PRO A 94 11.21 -8.42 -13.36
CA PRO A 94 10.62 -9.42 -12.47
C PRO A 94 11.64 -10.22 -11.66
N LEU A 95 12.75 -10.67 -12.28
CA LEU A 95 13.82 -11.38 -11.57
C LEU A 95 14.38 -10.57 -10.39
N LEU A 96 14.72 -9.28 -10.62
CA LEU A 96 15.29 -8.45 -9.56
C LEU A 96 14.30 -8.25 -8.39
N ILE A 97 13.01 -8.11 -8.68
CA ILE A 97 11.99 -8.00 -7.62
C ILE A 97 11.86 -9.32 -6.87
N ALA A 98 11.89 -10.46 -7.56
CA ALA A 98 11.86 -11.78 -6.91
C ALA A 98 13.05 -11.96 -5.96
N GLU A 99 14.27 -11.60 -6.38
CA GLU A 99 15.49 -11.66 -5.56
C GLU A 99 15.41 -10.73 -4.34
N GLN A 100 14.98 -9.47 -4.54
CA GLN A 100 14.85 -8.49 -3.46
C GLN A 100 13.83 -8.94 -2.41
N PHE A 101 12.68 -9.44 -2.83
CA PHE A 101 11.65 -9.93 -1.91
C PHE A 101 11.99 -11.30 -1.31
N GLY A 102 12.74 -12.14 -2.00
CA GLY A 102 13.37 -13.34 -1.43
C GLY A 102 14.35 -13.01 -0.29
N MET A 103 15.16 -11.94 -0.46
CA MET A 103 16.02 -11.43 0.63
C MET A 103 15.18 -10.92 1.82
N LEU A 104 14.12 -10.15 1.57
CA LEU A 104 13.24 -9.65 2.62
C LEU A 104 12.57 -10.80 3.40
N GLU A 105 12.05 -11.81 2.70
CA GLU A 105 11.45 -13.00 3.31
C GLU A 105 12.47 -13.78 4.16
N THR A 106 13.73 -13.83 3.72
CA THR A 106 14.82 -14.43 4.50
C THR A 106 15.12 -13.63 5.78
N LEU A 107 15.04 -12.29 5.72
CA LEU A 107 15.27 -11.41 6.88
C LEU A 107 14.10 -11.43 7.89
N ALA A 108 12.87 -11.61 7.41
CA ALA A 108 11.66 -11.60 8.22
C ALA A 108 10.67 -12.68 7.76
N PRO A 109 10.98 -13.98 8.01
CA PRO A 109 10.21 -15.11 7.49
C PRO A 109 8.72 -15.04 7.85
N GLY A 110 7.85 -15.20 6.85
CA GLY A 110 6.40 -15.22 7.02
C GLY A 110 5.75 -13.85 7.23
N ARG A 111 6.53 -12.74 7.21
CA ARG A 111 6.03 -11.39 7.46
C ARG A 111 6.03 -10.47 6.22
N ILE A 112 6.41 -10.96 5.05
CA ILE A 112 6.61 -10.11 3.88
C ILE A 112 5.44 -10.18 2.91
N ASP A 113 4.96 -9.01 2.50
CA ASP A 113 3.92 -8.81 1.50
C ASP A 113 4.50 -8.10 0.26
N LEU A 114 4.17 -8.61 -0.92
CA LEU A 114 4.57 -8.02 -2.20
C LEU A 114 3.34 -7.54 -2.95
N GLY A 115 2.98 -6.28 -2.77
CA GLY A 115 1.89 -5.66 -3.53
C GLY A 115 2.36 -5.19 -4.90
N LEU A 116 1.68 -5.64 -5.96
CA LEU A 116 2.01 -5.37 -7.36
C LEU A 116 1.05 -4.39 -7.98
N GLY A 117 1.56 -3.22 -8.40
CA GLY A 117 0.82 -2.17 -9.07
C GLY A 117 1.21 -2.01 -10.54
N ARG A 118 0.25 -1.58 -11.37
CA ARG A 118 0.46 -1.30 -12.79
C ARG A 118 0.80 0.16 -13.08
N ALA A 119 0.38 1.09 -12.24
CA ALA A 119 0.60 2.51 -12.44
C ALA A 119 2.09 2.87 -12.45
N PRO A 120 2.52 3.97 -13.10
CA PRO A 120 3.93 4.35 -13.12
C PRO A 120 4.45 4.90 -11.78
N GLY A 121 3.58 5.34 -10.86
CA GLY A 121 3.99 6.00 -9.60
C GLY A 121 4.76 7.31 -9.82
N THR A 122 4.68 7.91 -11.02
CA THR A 122 5.44 9.10 -11.40
C THR A 122 4.91 9.76 -12.68
N ASP A 123 5.56 10.86 -13.12
CA ASP A 123 5.28 11.52 -14.40
C ASP A 123 5.94 10.82 -15.61
N HIS A 124 5.55 11.26 -16.84
CA HIS A 124 6.03 10.65 -18.07
C HIS A 124 7.55 10.79 -18.31
N ALA A 125 8.17 11.88 -17.89
CA ALA A 125 9.62 12.08 -18.08
C ALA A 125 10.42 11.14 -17.18
N THR A 126 9.99 11.01 -15.94
CA THR A 126 10.57 10.08 -14.97
C THR A 126 10.33 8.62 -15.37
N ALA A 127 9.13 8.27 -15.86
CA ALA A 127 8.85 6.94 -16.38
C ALA A 127 9.78 6.59 -17.57
N ALA A 128 10.08 7.56 -18.47
CA ALA A 128 11.04 7.36 -19.54
C ALA A 128 12.47 7.16 -19.01
N ALA A 129 12.88 7.87 -17.95
CA ALA A 129 14.18 7.69 -17.30
C ALA A 129 14.31 6.31 -16.64
N LEU A 130 13.23 5.75 -16.11
CA LEU A 130 13.12 4.39 -15.60
C LEU A 130 13.07 3.33 -16.73
N ARG A 131 13.20 3.76 -18.00
CA ARG A 131 13.11 2.89 -19.20
C ARG A 131 11.80 2.11 -19.31
N ARG A 132 10.74 2.62 -18.70
CA ARG A 132 9.40 2.06 -18.82
C ARG A 132 8.94 2.11 -20.27
N GLY A 133 8.73 0.95 -20.89
CA GLY A 133 8.24 0.84 -22.27
C GLY A 133 6.83 1.42 -22.43
N ARG A 134 6.46 1.81 -23.66
CA ARG A 134 5.12 2.33 -23.96
C ARG A 134 4.03 1.28 -23.71
N GLU A 135 4.35 0.01 -23.92
CA GLU A 135 3.46 -1.16 -23.76
C GLU A 135 3.56 -1.79 -22.36
N ALA A 136 4.27 -1.14 -21.43
CA ALA A 136 4.52 -1.70 -20.10
C ALA A 136 3.25 -2.00 -19.29
N ASN A 137 2.15 -1.27 -19.57
CA ASN A 137 0.86 -1.54 -18.94
C ASN A 137 0.17 -2.76 -19.55
N ASP A 138 0.38 -3.03 -20.83
CA ASP A 138 -0.29 -4.11 -21.56
C ASP A 138 0.35 -5.46 -21.22
N THR A 139 1.66 -5.46 -20.90
CA THR A 139 2.45 -6.64 -20.50
C THR A 139 2.46 -6.86 -18.98
N PHE A 140 1.69 -6.12 -18.21
CA PHE A 140 1.65 -6.28 -16.76
C PHE A 140 1.22 -7.69 -16.30
N PRO A 141 0.19 -8.34 -16.89
CA PRO A 141 -0.16 -9.71 -16.50
C PRO A 141 0.97 -10.71 -16.72
N GLU A 142 1.68 -10.61 -17.85
CA GLU A 142 2.82 -11.47 -18.19
C GLU A 142 3.97 -11.24 -17.19
N GLN A 143 4.25 -9.98 -16.84
CA GLN A 143 5.28 -9.63 -15.84
C GLN A 143 4.92 -10.19 -14.44
N VAL A 144 3.63 -10.17 -14.06
CA VAL A 144 3.17 -10.77 -12.81
C VAL A 144 3.39 -12.29 -12.83
N LEU A 145 3.01 -12.97 -13.91
CA LEU A 145 3.23 -14.42 -14.04
C LEU A 145 4.72 -14.78 -14.01
N GLU A 146 5.55 -14.00 -14.71
CA GLU A 146 7.01 -14.19 -14.71
C GLU A 146 7.59 -14.02 -13.30
N LEU A 147 7.17 -12.96 -12.57
CA LEU A 147 7.60 -12.73 -11.19
C LEU A 147 7.19 -13.88 -10.25
N LEU A 148 5.95 -14.34 -10.35
CA LEU A 148 5.46 -15.45 -9.53
C LEU A 148 6.25 -16.74 -9.83
N ALA A 149 6.54 -17.02 -11.12
CA ALA A 149 7.35 -18.17 -11.50
C ALA A 149 8.79 -18.10 -10.97
N PHE A 150 9.39 -16.90 -10.89
CA PHE A 150 10.69 -16.73 -10.23
C PHE A 150 10.63 -16.94 -8.71
N LEU A 151 9.58 -16.44 -8.04
CA LEU A 151 9.40 -16.62 -6.59
C LEU A 151 9.18 -18.09 -6.20
N GLU A 152 8.44 -18.81 -7.02
CA GLU A 152 8.05 -20.21 -6.79
C GLU A 152 9.07 -21.20 -7.39
N ASP A 153 10.00 -20.69 -8.23
CA ASP A 153 10.97 -21.47 -9.04
C ASP A 153 10.26 -22.50 -9.92
N ASP A 154 9.15 -22.10 -10.53
CA ASP A 154 8.27 -22.97 -11.31
C ASP A 154 7.94 -22.38 -12.70
N PHE A 155 8.90 -22.48 -13.63
CA PHE A 155 8.66 -22.17 -15.03
C PHE A 155 8.23 -23.43 -15.81
N PRO A 156 7.27 -23.30 -16.75
CA PRO A 156 6.85 -24.39 -17.60
C PRO A 156 8.00 -24.99 -18.42
N ASP A 157 7.87 -26.27 -18.80
CA ASP A 157 8.83 -26.93 -19.68
C ASP A 157 9.00 -26.16 -21.00
N GLY A 158 10.26 -25.91 -21.38
CA GLY A 158 10.61 -25.15 -22.59
C GLY A 158 10.57 -23.63 -22.44
N HIS A 159 10.21 -23.09 -21.28
CA HIS A 159 10.29 -21.65 -21.04
C HIS A 159 11.75 -21.16 -21.07
N PRO A 160 12.07 -19.99 -21.70
CA PRO A 160 13.45 -19.51 -21.82
C PRO A 160 14.12 -19.27 -20.47
N TYR A 161 13.36 -18.99 -19.41
CA TYR A 161 13.90 -18.73 -18.07
C TYR A 161 13.88 -19.93 -17.11
N ARG A 162 13.54 -21.16 -17.58
CA ARG A 162 13.50 -22.35 -16.71
C ARG A 162 14.83 -22.65 -16.00
N GLY A 163 15.96 -22.25 -16.57
CA GLY A 163 17.28 -22.39 -15.96
C GLY A 163 17.81 -21.12 -15.29
N VAL A 164 16.96 -20.13 -15.03
CA VAL A 164 17.28 -18.88 -14.36
C VAL A 164 16.56 -18.85 -13.02
N HIS A 165 17.28 -18.78 -11.93
CA HIS A 165 16.76 -18.92 -10.58
C HIS A 165 16.95 -17.63 -9.77
N ALA A 166 15.92 -17.20 -9.05
CA ALA A 166 16.04 -16.09 -8.09
C ALA A 166 16.80 -16.54 -6.83
N VAL A 167 17.71 -15.72 -6.34
CA VAL A 167 18.49 -16.00 -5.15
C VAL A 167 18.49 -14.81 -4.16
N PRO A 168 18.20 -15.06 -2.86
CA PRO A 168 17.86 -16.36 -2.26
C PRO A 168 16.47 -16.84 -2.71
N GLY A 169 16.30 -18.17 -2.83
CA GLY A 169 15.06 -18.75 -3.29
C GLY A 169 15.01 -20.29 -3.16
N PRO A 170 13.94 -20.90 -3.66
CA PRO A 170 13.73 -22.35 -3.55
C PRO A 170 14.86 -23.19 -4.14
N TRP A 171 15.34 -22.85 -5.34
CA TRP A 171 16.43 -23.55 -6.00
C TRP A 171 17.73 -23.54 -5.16
N GLN A 172 18.12 -22.38 -4.64
CA GLN A 172 19.32 -22.26 -3.81
C GLN A 172 19.22 -23.12 -2.53
N ALA A 173 18.03 -23.18 -1.92
CA ALA A 173 17.80 -24.00 -0.75
C ALA A 173 17.96 -25.50 -1.07
N GLU A 174 17.46 -25.96 -2.22
CA GLU A 174 17.62 -27.32 -2.70
C GLU A 174 19.10 -27.68 -2.96
N GLU A 175 19.82 -26.83 -3.71
CA GLU A 175 21.25 -27.00 -3.97
C GLU A 175 22.09 -27.06 -2.67
N ASN A 176 21.73 -26.26 -1.67
CA ASN A 176 22.39 -26.23 -0.38
C ASN A 176 21.86 -27.29 0.61
N GLN A 177 20.86 -28.10 0.23
CA GLN A 177 20.24 -29.12 1.07
C GLN A 177 19.69 -28.58 2.40
N VAL A 178 19.08 -27.40 2.36
CA VAL A 178 18.43 -26.75 3.49
C VAL A 178 16.92 -26.64 3.27
N ALA A 179 16.17 -26.32 4.31
CA ALA A 179 14.72 -26.11 4.22
C ALA A 179 14.39 -25.00 3.21
N ARG A 180 13.38 -25.24 2.37
CA ARG A 180 12.87 -24.24 1.43
C ARG A 180 12.41 -23.00 2.19
N PRO A 181 12.82 -21.80 1.79
CA PRO A 181 12.33 -20.56 2.41
C PRO A 181 10.84 -20.38 2.13
N GLY A 182 10.18 -19.55 2.95
CA GLY A 182 8.84 -19.06 2.62
C GLY A 182 8.86 -18.21 1.36
N THR A 183 7.67 -17.99 0.80
CA THR A 183 7.45 -17.09 -0.34
C THR A 183 6.73 -15.84 0.16
N PRO A 184 7.12 -14.63 -0.25
CA PRO A 184 6.36 -13.41 0.05
C PRO A 184 4.91 -13.54 -0.42
N GLU A 185 3.98 -13.01 0.34
CA GLU A 185 2.57 -13.00 -0.03
C GLU A 185 2.33 -11.97 -1.15
N ALA A 186 2.09 -12.44 -2.37
CA ALA A 186 1.90 -11.59 -3.53
C ALA A 186 0.44 -11.12 -3.64
N TRP A 187 0.24 -9.79 -3.70
CA TRP A 187 -1.03 -9.09 -3.82
C TRP A 187 -1.14 -8.39 -5.16
N ILE A 188 -2.34 -8.35 -5.76
CA ILE A 188 -2.61 -7.50 -6.91
C ILE A 188 -3.30 -6.22 -6.45
N LEU A 189 -2.72 -5.08 -6.79
CA LEU A 189 -3.21 -3.76 -6.40
C LEU A 189 -3.86 -3.03 -7.57
N GLY A 190 -4.91 -2.27 -7.27
CA GLY A 190 -5.50 -1.38 -8.26
C GLY A 190 -6.80 -0.76 -7.81
N SER A 191 -7.37 0.07 -8.69
CA SER A 191 -8.66 0.74 -8.50
C SER A 191 -9.57 0.58 -9.72
N SER A 192 -9.42 -0.54 -10.46
CA SER A 192 -10.13 -0.75 -11.71
C SER A 192 -10.65 -2.19 -11.84
N PRO A 193 -11.68 -2.44 -12.68
CA PRO A 193 -12.16 -3.79 -12.98
C PRO A 193 -11.06 -4.75 -13.49
N PHE A 194 -10.08 -4.22 -14.23
CA PHE A 194 -8.99 -5.02 -14.78
C PHE A 194 -8.14 -5.69 -13.67
N SER A 195 -7.72 -4.93 -12.67
CA SER A 195 -6.92 -5.47 -11.57
C SER A 195 -7.71 -6.46 -10.69
N ALA A 196 -9.01 -6.18 -10.49
CA ALA A 196 -9.91 -7.08 -9.78
C ALA A 196 -10.03 -8.44 -10.47
N GLN A 197 -10.27 -8.43 -11.78
CA GLN A 197 -10.38 -9.65 -12.57
C GLN A 197 -9.05 -10.43 -12.63
N LEU A 198 -7.93 -9.73 -12.81
CA LEU A 198 -6.60 -10.35 -12.83
C LEU A 198 -6.30 -11.04 -11.49
N ALA A 199 -6.53 -10.36 -10.37
CA ALA A 199 -6.34 -10.94 -9.04
C ALA A 199 -7.17 -12.21 -8.84
N GLY A 200 -8.45 -12.15 -9.20
CA GLY A 200 -9.36 -13.29 -9.11
C GLY A 200 -8.91 -14.48 -9.96
N GLN A 201 -8.56 -14.25 -11.23
CA GLN A 201 -8.10 -15.29 -12.14
C GLN A 201 -6.80 -15.96 -11.69
N LEU A 202 -5.90 -15.19 -11.05
CA LEU A 202 -4.63 -15.70 -10.52
C LEU A 202 -4.76 -16.31 -9.11
N GLY A 203 -5.94 -16.29 -8.50
CA GLY A 203 -6.13 -16.75 -7.12
C GLY A 203 -5.25 -16.01 -6.11
N ARG A 204 -5.04 -14.70 -6.32
CA ARG A 204 -4.23 -13.86 -5.44
C ARG A 204 -5.13 -12.88 -4.67
N PRO A 205 -4.73 -12.45 -3.46
CA PRO A 205 -5.46 -11.45 -2.72
C PRO A 205 -5.48 -10.11 -3.47
N TYR A 206 -6.56 -9.36 -3.32
CA TYR A 206 -6.83 -8.11 -4.03
C TYR A 206 -6.86 -6.92 -3.08
N ALA A 207 -6.07 -5.87 -3.38
CA ALA A 207 -6.09 -4.61 -2.65
C ALA A 207 -6.64 -3.48 -3.53
N PHE A 208 -7.80 -2.93 -3.14
CA PHE A 208 -8.45 -1.81 -3.84
C PHE A 208 -8.01 -0.47 -3.24
N ALA A 209 -7.46 0.42 -4.08
CA ALA A 209 -7.01 1.75 -3.66
C ALA A 209 -8.14 2.78 -3.80
N LEU A 210 -8.98 2.92 -2.76
CA LEU A 210 -10.16 3.78 -2.78
C LEU A 210 -9.80 5.27 -2.88
N GLN A 211 -8.67 5.69 -2.32
CA GLN A 211 -8.21 7.08 -2.36
C GLN A 211 -7.89 7.59 -3.78
N PHE A 212 -7.68 6.69 -4.76
CA PHE A 212 -7.35 7.06 -6.14
C PHE A 212 -8.46 6.74 -7.15
N GLY A 213 -9.41 5.87 -6.78
CA GLY A 213 -10.39 5.33 -7.73
C GLY A 213 -11.68 6.16 -7.81
N ASP A 214 -12.18 6.36 -9.04
CA ASP A 214 -13.58 6.75 -9.30
C ASP A 214 -14.47 5.53 -9.58
N ALA A 215 -13.89 4.33 -9.63
CA ALA A 215 -14.64 3.11 -9.86
C ALA A 215 -15.49 2.75 -8.63
N ASP A 216 -16.67 2.20 -8.90
CA ASP A 216 -17.51 1.64 -7.86
C ASP A 216 -16.80 0.46 -7.19
N ILE A 217 -16.45 0.65 -5.93
CA ILE A 217 -15.74 -0.34 -5.12
C ILE A 217 -16.54 -1.65 -5.00
N VAL A 218 -17.85 -1.57 -4.82
CA VAL A 218 -18.72 -2.75 -4.69
C VAL A 218 -18.67 -3.59 -5.96
N THR A 219 -18.77 -2.94 -7.12
CA THR A 219 -18.63 -3.60 -8.42
C THR A 219 -17.25 -4.24 -8.59
N ALA A 220 -16.17 -3.55 -8.20
CA ALA A 220 -14.81 -4.10 -8.32
C ALA A 220 -14.58 -5.30 -7.41
N LEU A 221 -15.02 -5.25 -6.15
CA LEU A 221 -14.87 -6.36 -5.21
C LEU A 221 -15.74 -7.57 -5.60
N ASN A 222 -16.94 -7.34 -6.12
CA ASN A 222 -17.78 -8.42 -6.63
C ASN A 222 -17.16 -9.08 -7.86
N LEU A 223 -16.63 -8.29 -8.81
CA LEU A 223 -15.91 -8.82 -9.96
C LEU A 223 -14.70 -9.68 -9.56
N TYR A 224 -13.96 -9.26 -8.54
CA TYR A 224 -12.88 -10.06 -7.98
C TYR A 224 -13.39 -11.40 -7.44
N ARG A 225 -14.42 -11.38 -6.58
CA ARG A 225 -15.02 -12.58 -5.99
C ARG A 225 -15.59 -13.53 -7.05
N ASP A 226 -16.31 -12.99 -8.04
CA ASP A 226 -16.92 -13.77 -9.13
C ASP A 226 -15.88 -14.40 -10.07
N SER A 227 -14.73 -13.74 -10.26
CA SER A 227 -13.64 -14.25 -11.10
C SER A 227 -12.61 -15.09 -10.35
N PHE A 228 -12.75 -15.21 -9.02
CA PHE A 228 -11.77 -15.89 -8.17
C PHE A 228 -11.66 -17.38 -8.50
N ARG A 229 -10.42 -17.83 -8.62
CA ARG A 229 -10.05 -19.25 -8.78
C ARG A 229 -9.11 -19.62 -7.63
N PRO A 230 -9.45 -20.62 -6.82
CA PRO A 230 -8.56 -21.11 -5.77
C PRO A 230 -7.17 -21.46 -6.31
N SER A 231 -6.14 -21.09 -5.56
CA SER A 231 -4.74 -21.41 -5.84
C SER A 231 -4.11 -22.16 -4.66
N GLU A 232 -2.87 -22.60 -4.80
CA GLU A 232 -2.12 -23.22 -3.70
C GLU A 232 -1.91 -22.28 -2.51
N THR A 233 -1.86 -20.98 -2.78
CA THR A 233 -1.61 -19.94 -1.76
C THR A 233 -2.87 -19.34 -1.15
N LEU A 234 -4.02 -19.44 -1.84
CA LEU A 234 -5.28 -18.81 -1.41
C LEU A 234 -6.48 -19.68 -1.84
N SER A 235 -7.19 -20.24 -0.85
CA SER A 235 -8.36 -21.12 -1.08
C SER A 235 -9.66 -20.35 -1.25
N GLU A 236 -9.79 -19.16 -0.68
CA GLU A 236 -10.98 -18.28 -0.70
C GLU A 236 -10.58 -16.84 -1.03
N PRO A 237 -11.48 -16.04 -1.64
CA PRO A 237 -11.19 -14.63 -1.91
C PRO A 237 -10.78 -13.88 -0.64
N HIS A 238 -9.76 -13.03 -0.77
CA HIS A 238 -9.37 -12.12 0.31
C HIS A 238 -9.20 -10.71 -0.23
N THR A 239 -9.89 -9.75 0.40
CA THR A 239 -10.01 -8.37 -0.05
C THR A 239 -9.45 -7.40 0.97
N LEU A 240 -8.69 -6.41 0.50
CA LEU A 240 -8.21 -5.28 1.27
C LEU A 240 -8.63 -3.98 0.57
N VAL A 241 -9.07 -3.00 1.36
CA VAL A 241 -9.35 -1.65 0.85
C VAL A 241 -8.46 -0.64 1.54
N SER A 242 -7.68 0.12 0.78
CA SER A 242 -6.93 1.25 1.33
C SER A 242 -7.74 2.54 1.19
N ILE A 243 -7.79 3.32 2.28
CA ILE A 243 -8.59 4.55 2.39
C ILE A 243 -7.83 5.66 3.11
N GLY A 244 -7.90 6.88 2.59
CA GLY A 244 -7.29 8.05 3.22
C GLY A 244 -8.06 8.48 4.48
N VAL A 245 -7.36 8.59 5.61
CA VAL A 245 -7.96 8.92 6.91
C VAL A 245 -7.19 10.00 7.66
N VAL A 246 -7.93 10.83 8.39
CA VAL A 246 -7.39 11.74 9.41
C VAL A 246 -8.31 11.70 10.62
N ALA A 247 -7.83 11.20 11.75
CA ALA A 247 -8.52 11.31 13.03
C ALA A 247 -7.78 12.28 13.97
N HIS A 248 -8.53 13.07 14.70
CA HIS A 248 -8.01 14.00 15.70
C HIS A 248 -9.00 14.09 16.87
N ASP A 249 -8.54 14.50 18.05
CA ASP A 249 -9.42 14.72 19.21
C ASP A 249 -10.47 15.82 18.95
N ASP A 250 -10.16 16.76 18.07
CA ASP A 250 -11.06 17.81 17.56
C ASP A 250 -11.36 17.58 16.07
N ALA A 251 -12.64 17.38 15.74
CA ALA A 251 -13.09 17.16 14.37
C ALA A 251 -12.80 18.35 13.43
N SER A 252 -12.72 19.57 13.95
CA SER A 252 -12.38 20.75 13.14
C SER A 252 -10.91 20.73 12.73
N GLU A 253 -10.02 20.28 13.60
CA GLU A 253 -8.61 20.08 13.30
C GLU A 253 -8.41 18.91 12.32
N ALA A 254 -9.10 17.78 12.50
CA ALA A 254 -9.07 16.68 11.54
C ALA A 254 -9.43 17.14 10.12
N ARG A 255 -10.46 17.98 9.97
CA ARG A 255 -10.86 18.57 8.68
C ARG A 255 -9.79 19.51 8.12
N ARG A 256 -9.12 20.30 8.96
CA ARG A 256 -8.03 21.19 8.57
C ARG A 256 -6.82 20.40 8.05
N GLN A 257 -6.50 19.29 8.67
CA GLN A 257 -5.45 18.36 8.24
C GLN A 257 -5.81 17.65 6.93
N ALA A 258 -7.05 17.19 6.77
CA ALA A 258 -7.55 16.58 5.54
C ALA A 258 -7.53 17.57 4.35
N HIS A 259 -7.80 18.86 4.60
CA HIS A 259 -7.68 19.93 3.59
C HIS A 259 -6.24 20.05 3.07
N THR A 260 -5.24 19.89 3.93
CA THR A 260 -3.82 19.88 3.52
C THR A 260 -3.51 18.73 2.57
N ALA A 261 -4.04 17.55 2.83
CA ALA A 261 -3.89 16.39 1.94
C ALA A 261 -4.60 16.60 0.59
N ALA A 262 -5.82 17.13 0.60
CA ALA A 262 -6.55 17.48 -0.63
C ALA A 262 -5.82 18.55 -1.45
N MET A 263 -5.20 19.54 -0.78
CA MET A 263 -4.38 20.56 -1.42
C MET A 263 -3.12 19.95 -2.07
N ALA A 264 -2.48 18.96 -1.44
CA ALA A 264 -1.35 18.24 -2.06
C ALA A 264 -1.78 17.55 -3.37
N MET A 265 -2.95 16.90 -3.39
CA MET A 265 -3.51 16.29 -4.60
C MET A 265 -3.82 17.33 -5.68
N LEU A 266 -4.45 18.45 -5.32
CA LEU A 266 -4.69 19.56 -6.25
C LEU A 266 -3.38 20.07 -6.88
N ARG A 267 -2.36 20.30 -6.08
CA ARG A 267 -1.06 20.82 -6.55
C ARG A 267 -0.35 19.82 -7.45
N MET A 268 -0.45 18.54 -7.17
CA MET A 268 0.04 17.46 -8.02
C MET A 268 -0.65 17.49 -9.39
N LEU A 269 -1.97 17.53 -9.43
CA LEU A 269 -2.75 17.56 -10.69
C LEU A 269 -2.52 18.82 -11.51
N THR A 270 -2.37 19.96 -10.85
CA THR A 270 -2.13 21.25 -11.52
C THR A 270 -0.66 21.52 -11.82
N ARG A 271 0.23 20.56 -11.53
CA ARG A 271 1.70 20.66 -11.72
C ARG A 271 2.33 21.91 -11.07
N LYS A 272 1.71 22.45 -10.03
CA LYS A 272 2.21 23.65 -9.35
C LYS A 272 3.37 23.40 -8.40
N SER A 273 3.42 22.27 -7.76
CA SER A 273 4.50 21.80 -6.87
C SER A 273 4.05 20.52 -6.17
N TYR A 274 4.99 19.64 -5.83
CA TYR A 274 4.72 18.46 -5.00
C TYR A 274 5.01 18.70 -3.51
N ARG A 275 5.19 19.99 -3.10
CA ARG A 275 5.44 20.36 -1.70
C ARG A 275 4.18 20.16 -0.87
N LEU A 276 4.30 19.48 0.26
CA LEU A 276 3.22 19.41 1.25
C LEU A 276 3.15 20.74 2.00
N LEU A 277 2.02 21.43 1.89
CA LEU A 277 1.79 22.71 2.58
C LEU A 277 1.49 22.47 4.07
N THR A 278 1.78 23.47 4.92
CA THR A 278 1.25 23.44 6.29
C THR A 278 -0.27 23.65 6.28
N PRO A 279 -0.98 23.29 7.35
CA PRO A 279 -2.41 23.57 7.45
C PRO A 279 -2.74 25.06 7.29
N GLU A 280 -1.91 25.97 7.82
CA GLU A 280 -2.07 27.43 7.70
C GLU A 280 -1.91 27.88 6.25
N GLU A 281 -0.85 27.45 5.56
CA GLU A 281 -0.62 27.74 4.14
C GLU A 281 -1.75 27.20 3.26
N SER A 282 -2.21 25.99 3.57
CA SER A 282 -3.29 25.32 2.86
C SER A 282 -4.62 26.07 2.98
N MET A 283 -4.96 26.52 4.19
CA MET A 283 -6.19 27.28 4.46
C MET A 283 -6.12 28.73 3.93
N ALA A 284 -4.93 29.33 3.81
CA ALA A 284 -4.73 30.66 3.26
C ALA A 284 -4.79 30.69 1.71
N TYR A 285 -4.76 29.54 1.05
CA TYR A 285 -4.83 29.45 -0.41
C TYR A 285 -6.22 29.85 -0.92
N SER A 286 -6.27 30.67 -1.97
CA SER A 286 -7.51 31.09 -2.62
C SER A 286 -7.66 30.31 -3.95
N PRO A 287 -8.42 29.22 -3.99
CA PRO A 287 -8.59 28.42 -5.19
C PRO A 287 -9.46 29.12 -6.23
N THR A 288 -9.20 28.85 -7.52
CA THR A 288 -10.16 29.13 -8.58
C THR A 288 -11.38 28.21 -8.46
N VAL A 289 -12.45 28.50 -9.21
CA VAL A 289 -13.66 27.64 -9.21
C VAL A 289 -13.34 26.19 -9.59
N GLN A 290 -12.47 25.97 -10.58
CA GLN A 290 -12.06 24.61 -10.98
C GLN A 290 -11.22 23.92 -9.91
N GLU A 291 -10.29 24.64 -9.28
CA GLU A 291 -9.48 24.11 -8.19
C GLU A 291 -10.32 23.77 -6.97
N GLN A 292 -11.34 24.58 -6.66
CA GLN A 292 -12.28 24.28 -5.56
C GLN A 292 -13.05 22.98 -5.83
N GLN A 293 -13.49 22.72 -7.07
CA GLN A 293 -14.14 21.46 -7.41
C GLN A 293 -13.24 20.24 -7.20
N ILE A 294 -11.96 20.37 -7.53
CA ILE A 294 -10.95 19.32 -7.29
C ILE A 294 -10.73 19.12 -5.79
N LEU A 295 -10.60 20.20 -5.02
CA LEU A 295 -10.47 20.12 -3.55
C LEU A 295 -11.68 19.42 -2.92
N ASP A 296 -12.88 19.82 -3.30
CA ASP A 296 -14.12 19.24 -2.76
C ASP A 296 -14.23 17.76 -3.11
N MET A 297 -13.76 17.35 -4.29
CA MET A 297 -13.71 15.95 -4.70
C MET A 297 -12.81 15.14 -3.78
N TYR A 298 -11.57 15.60 -3.53
CA TYR A 298 -10.63 14.89 -2.65
C TYR A 298 -11.05 14.93 -1.18
N LEU A 299 -11.60 16.04 -0.70
CA LEU A 299 -12.13 16.14 0.67
C LEU A 299 -13.26 15.13 0.93
N ARG A 300 -14.06 14.82 -0.10
CA ARG A 300 -15.09 13.76 0.02
C ARG A 300 -14.50 12.34 0.03
N ARG A 301 -13.30 12.15 -0.51
CA ARG A 301 -12.61 10.84 -0.53
C ARG A 301 -11.83 10.55 0.76
N PHE A 302 -11.49 11.59 1.53
CA PHE A 302 -10.74 11.44 2.77
C PHE A 302 -11.70 11.43 3.95
N VAL A 303 -11.70 10.32 4.69
CA VAL A 303 -12.47 10.21 5.93
C VAL A 303 -11.77 11.02 7.01
N ASN A 304 -12.47 11.98 7.61
CA ASN A 304 -11.89 12.84 8.64
C ASN A 304 -12.91 13.14 9.75
N GLY A 305 -12.41 13.26 10.99
CA GLY A 305 -13.24 13.49 12.15
C GLY A 305 -12.56 13.08 13.45
N THR A 306 -13.37 12.86 14.49
CA THR A 306 -12.88 12.18 15.70
C THR A 306 -12.60 10.70 15.42
N GLY A 307 -11.90 10.01 16.34
CA GLY A 307 -11.68 8.56 16.20
C GLY A 307 -12.98 7.78 16.03
N GLU A 308 -14.04 8.14 16.77
CA GLU A 308 -15.36 7.55 16.67
C GLU A 308 -16.02 7.79 15.29
N GLN A 309 -15.98 9.04 14.79
CA GLN A 309 -16.52 9.38 13.48
C GLN A 309 -15.82 8.68 12.33
N VAL A 310 -14.49 8.54 12.42
CA VAL A 310 -13.72 7.79 11.42
C VAL A 310 -14.07 6.30 11.49
N ALA A 311 -14.14 5.72 12.68
CA ALA A 311 -14.50 4.31 12.86
C ALA A 311 -15.91 4.00 12.31
N GLU A 312 -16.89 4.87 12.55
CA GLU A 312 -18.24 4.73 11.98
C GLU A 312 -18.22 4.64 10.43
N HIS A 313 -17.36 5.43 9.77
CA HIS A 313 -17.21 5.34 8.32
C HIS A 313 -16.52 4.03 7.87
N LEU A 314 -15.56 3.52 8.64
CA LEU A 314 -14.92 2.24 8.35
C LEU A 314 -15.91 1.08 8.50
N ASP A 315 -16.75 1.10 9.53
CA ASP A 315 -17.81 0.12 9.72
C ASP A 315 -18.83 0.16 8.57
N GLN A 316 -19.28 1.34 8.16
CA GLN A 316 -20.16 1.52 6.99
C GLN A 316 -19.53 1.01 5.70
N LEU A 317 -18.23 1.22 5.51
CA LEU A 317 -17.49 0.69 4.36
C LEU A 317 -17.48 -0.84 4.37
N HIS A 318 -17.20 -1.44 5.52
CA HIS A 318 -17.24 -2.89 5.68
C HIS A 318 -18.66 -3.44 5.42
N ASP A 319 -19.69 -2.86 6.01
CA ASP A 319 -21.08 -3.28 5.85
C ASP A 319 -21.52 -3.24 4.38
N ALA A 320 -21.07 -2.22 3.64
CA ALA A 320 -21.39 -2.06 2.22
C ALA A 320 -20.63 -3.02 1.30
N THR A 321 -19.46 -3.48 1.70
CA THR A 321 -18.52 -4.17 0.80
C THR A 321 -18.17 -5.60 1.23
N GLY A 322 -18.32 -5.92 2.52
CA GLY A 322 -17.83 -7.18 3.09
C GLY A 322 -16.32 -7.35 2.94
N VAL A 323 -15.56 -6.25 3.03
CA VAL A 323 -14.10 -6.29 2.92
C VAL A 323 -13.47 -6.97 4.14
N ASP A 324 -12.43 -7.78 3.92
CA ASP A 324 -11.77 -8.54 4.99
C ASP A 324 -10.77 -7.69 5.78
N GLU A 325 -10.18 -6.68 5.13
CA GLU A 325 -9.14 -5.83 5.70
C GLU A 325 -9.25 -4.38 5.23
N ILE A 326 -9.13 -3.43 6.15
CA ILE A 326 -9.08 -1.99 5.84
C ILE A 326 -7.68 -1.46 6.17
N MET A 327 -7.04 -0.86 5.16
CA MET A 327 -5.71 -0.28 5.28
C MET A 327 -5.79 1.25 5.33
N LEU A 328 -5.37 1.81 6.45
CA LEU A 328 -5.41 3.24 6.72
C LEU A 328 -4.24 3.94 6.02
N VAL A 329 -4.53 4.86 5.11
CA VAL A 329 -3.56 5.78 4.55
C VAL A 329 -3.62 7.06 5.37
N THR A 330 -2.68 7.25 6.29
CA THR A 330 -2.69 8.40 7.17
C THR A 330 -2.32 9.67 6.41
N MET A 331 -3.26 10.61 6.32
CA MET A 331 -3.15 11.81 5.48
C MET A 331 -2.81 13.09 6.24
N GLY A 332 -2.43 12.98 7.51
CA GLY A 332 -2.03 14.13 8.34
C GLY A 332 -0.73 14.77 7.83
N HIS A 333 -0.62 16.11 7.99
CA HIS A 333 0.56 16.87 7.58
C HIS A 333 1.83 16.48 8.33
N SER A 334 1.72 16.22 9.64
CA SER A 334 2.85 15.82 10.48
C SER A 334 2.72 14.39 10.97
N ARG A 335 3.86 13.78 11.32
CA ARG A 335 3.89 12.44 11.93
C ARG A 335 3.14 12.35 13.25
N GLU A 336 3.10 13.44 13.99
CA GLU A 336 2.29 13.53 15.22
C GLU A 336 0.80 13.31 14.92
N VAL A 337 0.26 13.98 13.92
CA VAL A 337 -1.14 13.82 13.49
C VAL A 337 -1.39 12.42 12.94
N GLN A 338 -0.45 11.87 12.17
CA GLN A 338 -0.54 10.50 11.65
C GLN A 338 -0.54 9.47 12.78
N SER A 339 0.38 9.60 13.74
CA SER A 339 0.45 8.75 14.92
C SER A 339 -0.83 8.84 15.76
N ARG A 340 -1.32 10.07 15.99
CA ARG A 340 -2.56 10.30 16.75
C ARG A 340 -3.78 9.69 16.05
N THR A 341 -3.82 9.75 14.71
CA THR A 341 -4.87 9.07 13.90
C THR A 341 -4.87 7.57 14.18
N LEU A 342 -3.71 6.91 14.15
CA LEU A 342 -3.63 5.48 14.44
C LEU A 342 -4.01 5.16 15.88
N GLU A 343 -3.57 5.96 16.85
CA GLU A 343 -3.91 5.77 18.26
C GLU A 343 -5.43 5.85 18.51
N LEU A 344 -6.09 6.88 17.97
CA LEU A 344 -7.52 7.10 18.17
C LEU A 344 -8.37 5.97 17.56
N ILE A 345 -8.00 5.49 16.38
CA ILE A 345 -8.70 4.38 15.73
C ILE A 345 -8.44 3.07 16.50
N ALA A 346 -7.19 2.81 16.91
CA ALA A 346 -6.84 1.65 17.72
C ALA A 346 -7.55 1.66 19.09
N ASP A 347 -7.67 2.83 19.73
CA ASP A 347 -8.39 2.96 21.01
C ASP A 347 -9.89 2.69 20.84
N HIS A 348 -10.51 3.18 19.76
CA HIS A 348 -11.92 2.95 19.46
C HIS A 348 -12.24 1.45 19.32
N TYR A 349 -11.44 0.72 18.53
CA TYR A 349 -11.64 -0.72 18.32
C TYR A 349 -11.01 -1.60 19.41
N GLY A 350 -10.43 -1.02 20.44
CA GLY A 350 -9.82 -1.78 21.53
C GLY A 350 -8.65 -2.69 21.07
N LEU A 351 -7.87 -2.22 20.09
CA LEU A 351 -6.70 -2.98 19.66
C LEU A 351 -5.71 -3.16 20.81
N PRO A 352 -5.03 -4.32 20.89
CA PRO A 352 -4.10 -4.58 22.00
C PRO A 352 -2.95 -3.58 22.00
N ARG A 353 -2.45 -3.27 23.19
CA ARG A 353 -1.17 -2.57 23.39
C ARG A 353 -0.12 -3.65 23.66
N LEU A 354 0.65 -4.00 22.63
CA LEU A 354 1.69 -5.03 22.67
C LEU A 354 3.03 -4.48 23.15
#